data_01d560858c86a468e60b873e12a2c915
#
_entry.id   01d560858c86a468e60b873e12a2c915
#
_cell.length_a   1.000
_cell.length_b   1.000
_cell.length_c   1.000
_cell.angle_alpha   90.00
_cell.angle_beta   90.00
_cell.angle_gamma   90.00
#
_symmetry.space_group_name_H-M   'P 1'
#
loop_
_entity.id
_entity.type
_entity.pdbx_description
1 polymer ?
#
loop_
_entity_poly.entity_id
_entity_poly.type
_entity_poly.pdbx_seq_one_letter_code
_entity_poly.pdbx_strand_id
1 'polypeptide(L)'
;MQYENEKIRTDSLFQRLIQPASEKNLEKDVTAIQDRHEPILIRVWNNTHLCEKSLYDFCCAKNIPYQIKGLSFNDYNAAAFYICKRQLLRSDLTNEYRKYLIGQAFYYRSQYFSTDDQSNTKQAIALQICNEFYISAGTVLKYSLYSSAMNTIFEHCENLASAILLGKIKISHENMIELSRLRPEEIRSIEKSVTQEELDHLTLSYIRNEVKWCHVQTRNSPRSRRESKEDKMSKHAAIRQMPVYDPDSEVNSLCMTIESWISSIERVRNSDNFSKITSKASLHLMKKLSFLEHTINSMQESLVERTNL
;
A
#
# COMPACT_ATOMS: atom_id res chain seq x y z
N MET A 1 21.93 28.16 -16.76
CA MET A 1 22.42 27.10 -17.64
C MET A 1 21.29 26.82 -18.64
N GLN A 2 21.50 27.17 -19.91
CA GLN A 2 20.63 26.79 -21.00
C GLN A 2 20.88 25.31 -21.26
N TYR A 3 19.87 24.47 -21.04
CA TYR A 3 19.87 23.07 -21.50
C TYR A 3 19.59 23.12 -23.00
N GLU A 4 20.63 23.30 -23.81
CA GLU A 4 20.55 23.21 -25.25
C GLU A 4 20.33 21.73 -25.62
N ASN A 5 19.15 21.42 -26.16
CA ASN A 5 18.81 20.27 -27.03
C ASN A 5 19.15 18.84 -26.59
N GLU A 6 19.54 18.58 -25.35
CA GLU A 6 19.61 17.21 -24.86
C GLU A 6 18.20 16.71 -24.48
N LYS A 7 17.78 15.64 -25.11
CA LYS A 7 16.49 14.98 -24.82
C LYS A 7 16.47 14.58 -23.35
N ILE A 8 15.59 15.21 -22.57
CA ILE A 8 15.42 14.89 -21.14
C ILE A 8 15.02 13.42 -21.01
N ARG A 9 15.72 12.70 -20.11
CA ARG A 9 15.52 11.27 -19.89
C ARG A 9 14.28 11.01 -19.05
N THR A 10 13.74 9.81 -19.20
CA THR A 10 12.62 9.32 -18.39
C THR A 10 13.08 8.08 -17.62
N ASP A 11 12.91 8.09 -16.32
CA ASP A 11 13.18 6.96 -15.45
C ASP A 11 11.89 6.20 -15.17
N SER A 12 11.88 4.89 -15.39
CA SER A 12 10.69 4.05 -15.26
C SER A 12 10.19 3.95 -13.81
N LEU A 13 11.11 3.93 -12.83
CA LEU A 13 10.72 3.89 -11.42
C LEU A 13 10.12 5.21 -10.96
N PHE A 14 10.67 6.35 -11.43
CA PHE A 14 10.05 7.66 -11.19
C PHE A 14 8.66 7.74 -11.81
N GLN A 15 8.46 7.19 -13.01
CA GLN A 15 7.14 7.19 -13.66
C GLN A 15 6.09 6.39 -12.86
N ARG A 16 6.46 5.30 -12.20
CA ARG A 16 5.57 4.54 -11.31
C ARG A 16 5.07 5.36 -10.11
N LEU A 17 5.87 6.35 -9.68
CA LEU A 17 5.50 7.25 -8.57
C LEU A 17 4.56 8.38 -9.01
N ILE A 18 4.26 8.52 -10.28
CA ILE A 18 3.49 9.63 -10.84
C ILE A 18 2.14 9.12 -11.32
N GLN A 19 1.06 9.62 -10.70
CA GLN A 19 -0.27 9.35 -11.25
C GLN A 19 -0.43 10.11 -12.58
N PRO A 20 -0.76 9.40 -13.70
CA PRO A 20 -1.01 10.05 -14.96
C PRO A 20 -2.10 11.12 -14.85
N ALA A 21 -1.87 12.28 -15.43
CA ALA A 21 -2.86 13.35 -15.52
C ALA A 21 -3.68 13.19 -16.81
N SER A 22 -4.98 13.47 -16.74
CA SER A 22 -5.81 13.55 -17.95
C SER A 22 -5.48 14.82 -18.72
N GLU A 23 -5.66 14.80 -20.05
CA GLU A 23 -5.45 15.99 -20.89
C GLU A 23 -6.26 17.20 -20.40
N LYS A 24 -7.50 16.98 -19.98
CA LYS A 24 -8.37 18.01 -19.39
C LYS A 24 -7.78 18.62 -18.11
N ASN A 25 -7.11 17.84 -17.28
CA ASN A 25 -6.45 18.35 -16.07
C ASN A 25 -5.20 19.14 -16.43
N LEU A 26 -4.41 18.67 -17.40
CA LEU A 26 -3.23 19.39 -17.90
C LEU A 26 -3.62 20.74 -18.51
N GLU A 27 -4.69 20.82 -19.30
CA GLU A 27 -5.23 22.07 -19.83
C GLU A 27 -5.60 23.05 -18.72
N LYS A 28 -6.34 22.59 -17.70
CA LYS A 28 -6.69 23.43 -16.55
C LYS A 28 -5.48 23.95 -15.80
N ASP A 29 -4.48 23.07 -15.55
CA ASP A 29 -3.27 23.45 -14.84
C ASP A 29 -2.48 24.49 -15.64
N VAL A 30 -2.34 24.30 -16.95
CA VAL A 30 -1.67 25.25 -17.85
C VAL A 30 -2.38 26.59 -17.85
N THR A 31 -3.70 26.60 -18.03
CA THR A 31 -4.51 27.84 -18.01
C THR A 31 -4.35 28.56 -16.68
N ALA A 32 -4.45 27.85 -15.55
CA ALA A 32 -4.30 28.44 -14.22
C ALA A 32 -2.90 29.03 -13.96
N ILE A 33 -1.84 28.46 -14.56
CA ILE A 33 -0.48 28.98 -14.47
C ILE A 33 -0.35 30.24 -15.36
N GLN A 34 -0.90 30.20 -16.57
CA GLN A 34 -0.89 31.34 -17.51
C GLN A 34 -1.67 32.56 -16.97
N ASP A 35 -2.83 32.33 -16.36
CA ASP A 35 -3.63 33.38 -15.73
C ASP A 35 -2.89 34.10 -14.60
N ARG A 36 -1.97 33.40 -13.92
CA ARG A 36 -1.09 33.97 -12.89
C ARG A 36 0.15 34.62 -13.44
N HIS A 37 0.35 34.59 -14.76
CA HIS A 37 1.54 35.09 -15.45
C HIS A 37 2.84 34.43 -14.94
N GLU A 38 2.75 33.18 -14.48
CA GLU A 38 3.86 32.37 -14.03
C GLU A 38 4.44 31.51 -15.15
N PRO A 39 5.75 31.24 -15.21
CA PRO A 39 6.30 30.31 -16.18
C PRO A 39 5.93 28.86 -15.83
N ILE A 40 5.62 28.06 -16.84
CA ILE A 40 5.46 26.61 -16.67
C ILE A 40 6.83 26.01 -16.38
N LEU A 41 7.01 25.37 -15.22
CA LEU A 41 8.29 24.83 -14.78
C LEU A 41 8.32 23.31 -14.93
N ILE A 42 9.25 22.82 -15.73
CA ILE A 42 9.58 21.39 -15.87
C ILE A 42 10.81 21.10 -15.01
N ARG A 43 10.62 20.33 -13.92
CA ARG A 43 11.70 20.02 -12.98
C ARG A 43 12.44 18.78 -13.41
N VAL A 44 13.77 18.87 -13.39
CA VAL A 44 14.66 17.78 -13.77
C VAL A 44 15.78 17.60 -12.72
N TRP A 45 16.27 16.38 -12.61
CA TRP A 45 17.45 16.01 -11.84
C TRP A 45 18.32 15.09 -12.71
N ASN A 46 19.61 15.43 -12.83
CA ASN A 46 20.56 14.71 -13.68
C ASN A 46 20.00 14.43 -15.11
N ASN A 47 19.42 15.46 -15.71
CA ASN A 47 18.75 15.39 -17.01
C ASN A 47 17.61 14.36 -17.09
N THR A 48 16.94 14.08 -15.96
CA THR A 48 15.81 13.15 -15.86
C THR A 48 14.56 13.88 -15.36
N HIS A 49 13.40 13.65 -15.99
CA HIS A 49 12.13 14.18 -15.53
C HIS A 49 11.81 13.69 -14.12
N LEU A 50 11.37 14.62 -13.24
CA LEU A 50 10.91 14.26 -11.90
C LEU A 50 9.39 14.01 -11.87
N CYS A 51 8.58 15.07 -11.95
CA CYS A 51 7.12 14.95 -11.78
C CYS A 51 6.32 15.36 -13.02
N GLU A 52 6.90 16.18 -13.90
CA GLU A 52 6.16 16.95 -14.89
C GLU A 52 6.30 16.41 -16.31
N LYS A 53 6.61 15.11 -16.51
CA LYS A 53 6.77 14.54 -17.87
C LYS A 53 5.51 14.72 -18.71
N SER A 54 4.33 14.41 -18.19
CA SER A 54 3.06 14.57 -18.94
C SER A 54 2.78 16.03 -19.29
N LEU A 55 3.15 16.96 -18.40
CA LEU A 55 3.04 18.40 -18.67
C LEU A 55 4.04 18.83 -19.74
N TYR A 56 5.27 18.31 -19.70
CA TYR A 56 6.28 18.56 -20.72
C TYR A 56 5.80 18.08 -22.11
N ASP A 57 5.34 16.84 -22.20
CA ASP A 57 4.84 16.26 -23.45
C ASP A 57 3.65 17.08 -24.00
N PHE A 58 2.74 17.52 -23.11
CA PHE A 58 1.61 18.36 -23.45
C PHE A 58 2.05 19.75 -23.98
N CYS A 59 3.00 20.41 -23.30
CA CYS A 59 3.53 21.68 -23.74
C CYS A 59 4.22 21.57 -25.11
N CYS A 60 4.99 20.52 -25.33
CA CYS A 60 5.63 20.25 -26.62
C CYS A 60 4.58 20.04 -27.75
N ALA A 61 3.53 19.23 -27.47
CA ALA A 61 2.48 18.94 -28.44
C ALA A 61 1.64 20.18 -28.83
N LYS A 62 1.42 21.10 -27.89
CA LYS A 62 0.61 22.32 -28.08
C LYS A 62 1.47 23.57 -28.34
N ASN A 63 2.80 23.45 -28.49
CA ASN A 63 3.73 24.57 -28.66
C ASN A 63 3.63 25.64 -27.54
N ILE A 64 3.40 25.21 -26.29
CA ILE A 64 3.28 26.11 -25.15
C ILE A 64 4.68 26.34 -24.56
N PRO A 65 5.10 27.60 -24.29
CA PRO A 65 6.42 27.86 -23.71
C PRO A 65 6.54 27.37 -22.28
N TYR A 66 7.69 26.77 -21.97
CA TYR A 66 8.03 26.26 -20.64
C TYR A 66 9.48 26.55 -20.29
N GLN A 67 9.85 26.45 -19.02
CA GLN A 67 11.21 26.57 -18.54
C GLN A 67 11.64 25.27 -17.83
N ILE A 68 12.89 24.87 -18.05
CA ILE A 68 13.49 23.73 -17.38
C ILE A 68 14.18 24.22 -16.11
N LYS A 69 13.82 23.62 -14.96
CA LYS A 69 14.42 23.90 -13.67
C LYS A 69 15.19 22.69 -13.16
N GLY A 70 16.52 22.74 -13.17
CA GLY A 70 17.36 21.73 -12.54
C GLY A 70 17.22 21.78 -11.02
N LEU A 71 17.01 20.64 -10.40
CA LEU A 71 17.06 20.45 -8.94
C LEU A 71 18.29 19.62 -8.58
N SER A 72 18.79 19.80 -7.37
CA SER A 72 19.93 19.06 -6.83
C SER A 72 19.46 18.19 -5.67
N PHE A 73 19.77 16.90 -5.72
CA PHE A 73 19.56 15.95 -4.64
C PHE A 73 20.83 15.16 -4.38
N ASN A 74 21.05 14.75 -3.14
CA ASN A 74 22.26 14.02 -2.76
C ASN A 74 22.34 12.64 -3.43
N ASP A 75 21.19 11.99 -3.61
CA ASP A 75 21.09 10.66 -4.20
C ASP A 75 19.72 10.42 -4.87
N TYR A 76 19.58 9.23 -5.44
CA TYR A 76 18.36 8.76 -6.09
C TYR A 76 17.17 8.68 -5.11
N ASN A 77 17.40 8.23 -3.87
CA ASN A 77 16.35 8.07 -2.88
C ASN A 77 15.76 9.42 -2.45
N ALA A 78 16.62 10.44 -2.34
CA ALA A 78 16.20 11.82 -2.05
C ALA A 78 15.32 12.39 -3.19
N ALA A 79 15.69 12.13 -4.45
CA ALA A 79 14.90 12.55 -5.60
C ALA A 79 13.55 11.80 -5.67
N ALA A 80 13.55 10.48 -5.45
CA ALA A 80 12.32 9.67 -5.41
C ALA A 80 11.39 10.09 -4.25
N PHE A 81 11.94 10.36 -3.07
CA PHE A 81 11.19 10.89 -1.95
C PHE A 81 10.54 12.26 -2.27
N TYR A 82 11.28 13.14 -2.94
CA TYR A 82 10.75 14.43 -3.40
C TYR A 82 9.55 14.23 -4.35
N ILE A 83 9.62 13.27 -5.29
CA ILE A 83 8.51 12.94 -6.20
C ILE A 83 7.29 12.49 -5.38
N CYS A 84 7.46 11.56 -4.43
CA CYS A 84 6.37 11.10 -3.57
C CYS A 84 5.69 12.26 -2.85
N LYS A 85 6.47 13.15 -2.21
CA LYS A 85 5.93 14.34 -1.53
C LYS A 85 5.14 15.23 -2.48
N ARG A 86 5.71 15.50 -3.64
CA ARG A 86 5.10 16.37 -4.64
C ARG A 86 3.77 15.81 -5.14
N GLN A 87 3.73 14.51 -5.42
CA GLN A 87 2.50 13.84 -5.85
C GLN A 87 1.42 13.81 -4.76
N LEU A 88 1.82 13.63 -3.48
CA LEU A 88 0.88 13.61 -2.34
C LEU A 88 0.16 14.96 -2.10
N LEU A 89 0.66 16.07 -2.66
CA LEU A 89 0.00 17.37 -2.63
C LEU A 89 -1.14 17.52 -3.66
N ARG A 90 -1.28 16.59 -4.59
CA ARG A 90 -2.33 16.64 -5.61
C ARG A 90 -3.69 16.33 -5.01
N SER A 91 -4.70 17.09 -5.40
CA SER A 91 -6.10 16.88 -4.96
C SER A 91 -6.81 15.78 -5.74
N ASP A 92 -6.36 15.48 -6.97
CA ASP A 92 -6.92 14.47 -7.87
C ASP A 92 -6.31 13.07 -7.70
N LEU A 93 -5.46 12.89 -6.67
CA LEU A 93 -4.79 11.62 -6.39
C LEU A 93 -5.79 10.57 -5.92
N THR A 94 -5.77 9.39 -6.54
CA THR A 94 -6.59 8.26 -6.10
C THR A 94 -6.16 7.77 -4.70
N ASN A 95 -7.08 7.14 -3.98
CA ASN A 95 -6.76 6.60 -2.66
C ASN A 95 -5.67 5.53 -2.74
N GLU A 96 -5.64 4.72 -3.80
CA GLU A 96 -4.66 3.66 -3.98
C GLU A 96 -3.27 4.24 -4.29
N TYR A 97 -3.18 5.26 -5.14
CA TYR A 97 -1.93 6.00 -5.33
C TYR A 97 -1.45 6.66 -4.04
N ARG A 98 -2.36 7.24 -3.24
CA ARG A 98 -2.00 7.84 -1.95
C ARG A 98 -1.38 6.82 -1.00
N LYS A 99 -1.98 5.64 -0.85
CA LYS A 99 -1.43 4.54 -0.04
C LYS A 99 -0.04 4.12 -0.55
N TYR A 100 0.07 3.93 -1.85
CA TYR A 100 1.31 3.52 -2.51
C TYR A 100 2.43 4.55 -2.28
N LEU A 101 2.16 5.82 -2.53
CA LEU A 101 3.15 6.90 -2.39
C LEU A 101 3.60 7.13 -0.95
N ILE A 102 2.70 7.01 0.04
CA ILE A 102 3.09 7.08 1.46
C ILE A 102 4.02 5.93 1.82
N GLY A 103 3.73 4.71 1.35
CA GLY A 103 4.60 3.56 1.55
C GLY A 103 5.95 3.71 0.85
N GLN A 104 5.98 4.25 -0.37
CA GLN A 104 7.22 4.56 -1.10
C GLN A 104 8.03 5.68 -0.43
N ALA A 105 7.36 6.73 0.07
CA ALA A 105 8.02 7.78 0.83
C ALA A 105 8.72 7.23 2.07
N PHE A 106 8.06 6.30 2.79
CA PHE A 106 8.67 5.61 3.92
C PHE A 106 9.87 4.76 3.48
N TYR A 107 9.74 4.00 2.40
CA TYR A 107 10.82 3.18 1.85
C TYR A 107 12.05 4.03 1.49
N TYR A 108 11.90 5.04 0.63
CA TYR A 108 13.02 5.87 0.18
C TYR A 108 13.66 6.65 1.33
N ARG A 109 12.88 7.13 2.28
CA ARG A 109 13.41 7.79 3.47
C ARG A 109 14.20 6.84 4.35
N SER A 110 13.77 5.57 4.49
CA SER A 110 14.45 4.57 5.30
C SER A 110 15.79 4.10 4.70
N GLN A 111 15.94 4.13 3.38
CA GLN A 111 17.19 3.78 2.72
C GLN A 111 18.31 4.80 3.01
N TYR A 112 17.95 6.05 3.27
CA TYR A 112 18.92 7.11 3.59
C TYR A 112 19.59 6.92 4.95
N PHE A 113 18.95 6.22 5.90
CA PHE A 113 19.41 6.06 7.28
C PHE A 113 19.91 4.64 7.60
N SER A 114 20.31 3.86 6.61
CA SER A 114 20.76 2.48 6.79
C SER A 114 22.15 2.36 7.42
N THR A 115 22.26 2.73 8.72
CA THR A 115 23.44 2.42 9.56
C THR A 115 23.00 2.07 10.99
N ASP A 116 23.50 0.96 11.47
CA ASP A 116 23.62 0.38 12.83
C ASP A 116 22.44 0.35 13.82
N ASP A 117 21.39 1.17 13.73
CA ASP A 117 20.26 1.10 14.66
C ASP A 117 18.89 1.08 13.93
N GLN A 118 18.63 -0.03 13.23
CA GLN A 118 17.52 -0.13 12.27
C GLN A 118 16.12 -0.01 12.90
N SER A 119 15.90 -0.43 14.13
CA SER A 119 14.56 -0.43 14.72
C SER A 119 14.12 0.97 15.17
N ASN A 120 14.97 1.69 15.87
CA ASN A 120 14.70 3.05 16.32
C ASN A 120 14.59 4.03 15.14
N THR A 121 15.40 3.82 14.12
CA THR A 121 15.39 4.64 12.90
C THR A 121 14.08 4.49 12.12
N LYS A 122 13.55 3.28 11.94
CA LYS A 122 12.28 3.05 11.23
C LYS A 122 11.09 3.67 11.96
N GLN A 123 11.04 3.58 13.28
CA GLN A 123 9.98 4.23 14.07
C GLN A 123 10.06 5.76 13.98
N ALA A 124 11.26 6.34 14.06
CA ALA A 124 11.46 7.78 13.92
C ALA A 124 11.04 8.28 12.54
N ILE A 125 11.38 7.55 11.47
CA ILE A 125 10.96 7.88 10.10
C ILE A 125 9.43 7.77 9.95
N ALA A 126 8.81 6.72 10.51
CA ALA A 126 7.36 6.56 10.48
C ALA A 126 6.67 7.73 11.20
N LEU A 127 7.22 8.21 12.32
CA LEU A 127 6.71 9.38 13.03
C LEU A 127 6.89 10.69 12.23
N GLN A 128 8.00 10.88 11.53
CA GLN A 128 8.18 12.04 10.65
C GLN A 128 7.13 12.07 9.54
N ILE A 129 6.91 10.94 8.86
CA ILE A 129 5.90 10.81 7.80
C ILE A 129 4.48 10.96 8.36
N CYS A 130 4.24 10.41 9.55
CA CYS A 130 2.99 10.57 10.30
C CYS A 130 2.64 12.06 10.50
N ASN A 131 3.60 12.84 10.98
CA ASN A 131 3.43 14.27 11.22
C ASN A 131 3.26 15.08 9.91
N GLU A 132 3.97 14.67 8.86
CA GLU A 132 3.93 15.36 7.57
C GLU A 132 2.61 15.16 6.82
N PHE A 133 2.03 13.96 6.90
CA PHE A 133 0.80 13.60 6.16
C PHE A 133 -0.43 13.40 7.04
N TYR A 134 -0.35 13.74 8.34
CA TYR A 134 -1.46 13.66 9.30
C TYR A 134 -2.11 12.29 9.39
N ILE A 135 -1.31 11.22 9.40
CA ILE A 135 -1.76 9.83 9.53
C ILE A 135 -1.07 9.15 10.71
N SER A 136 -1.58 8.03 11.21
CA SER A 136 -0.92 7.29 12.30
C SER A 136 0.33 6.56 11.83
N ALA A 137 1.32 6.36 12.71
CA ALA A 137 2.52 5.59 12.41
C ALA A 137 2.17 4.14 12.00
N GLY A 138 1.16 3.52 12.61
CA GLY A 138 0.64 2.21 12.20
C GLY A 138 0.10 2.22 10.76
N THR A 139 -0.54 3.31 10.34
CA THR A 139 -1.00 3.48 8.95
C THR A 139 0.18 3.59 7.98
N VAL A 140 1.25 4.29 8.35
CA VAL A 140 2.48 4.37 7.53
C VAL A 140 3.06 2.98 7.30
N LEU A 141 3.19 2.17 8.36
CA LEU A 141 3.70 0.81 8.26
C LEU A 141 2.77 -0.10 7.44
N LYS A 142 1.46 0.02 7.62
CA LYS A 142 0.48 -0.69 6.80
C LYS A 142 0.63 -0.33 5.32
N TYR A 143 0.79 0.94 4.98
CA TYR A 143 0.99 1.39 3.60
C TYR A 143 2.36 1.01 3.04
N SER A 144 3.38 0.86 3.87
CA SER A 144 4.67 0.30 3.46
C SER A 144 4.54 -1.14 2.95
N LEU A 145 3.76 -1.99 3.65
CA LEU A 145 3.48 -3.35 3.19
C LEU A 145 2.68 -3.37 1.89
N TYR A 146 1.65 -2.52 1.78
CA TYR A 146 0.87 -2.35 0.55
C TYR A 146 1.75 -1.93 -0.62
N SER A 147 2.63 -0.98 -0.40
CA SER A 147 3.54 -0.45 -1.41
C SER A 147 4.56 -1.51 -1.88
N SER A 148 5.10 -2.32 -0.96
CA SER A 148 5.97 -3.45 -1.29
C SER A 148 5.23 -4.50 -2.12
N ALA A 149 4.01 -4.86 -1.74
CA ALA A 149 3.16 -5.77 -2.50
C ALA A 149 2.88 -5.23 -3.92
N MET A 150 2.57 -3.93 -4.04
CA MET A 150 2.34 -3.27 -5.33
C MET A 150 3.59 -3.31 -6.23
N ASN A 151 4.79 -3.10 -5.68
CA ASN A 151 6.02 -3.21 -6.45
C ASN A 151 6.20 -4.61 -7.03
N THR A 152 5.90 -5.66 -6.27
CA THR A 152 5.92 -7.04 -6.77
C THR A 152 4.95 -7.24 -7.94
N ILE A 153 3.74 -6.66 -7.85
CA ILE A 153 2.78 -6.75 -8.96
C ILE A 153 3.30 -5.97 -10.18
N PHE A 154 3.91 -4.79 -10.00
CA PHE A 154 4.53 -4.04 -11.10
C PHE A 154 5.62 -4.83 -11.84
N GLU A 155 6.43 -5.60 -11.13
CA GLU A 155 7.47 -6.42 -11.73
C GLU A 155 6.92 -7.53 -12.64
N HIS A 156 5.71 -8.00 -12.37
CA HIS A 156 5.11 -9.12 -13.08
C HIS A 156 4.00 -8.73 -14.06
N CYS A 157 3.20 -7.70 -13.71
CA CYS A 157 2.02 -7.27 -14.46
C CYS A 157 1.79 -5.76 -14.29
N GLU A 158 2.46 -4.95 -15.10
CA GLU A 158 2.39 -3.48 -15.02
C GLU A 158 0.98 -2.94 -15.28
N ASN A 159 0.23 -3.55 -16.20
CA ASN A 159 -1.13 -3.11 -16.52
C ASN A 159 -2.09 -3.34 -15.34
N LEU A 160 -2.00 -4.51 -14.67
CA LEU A 160 -2.80 -4.81 -13.49
C LEU A 160 -2.49 -3.83 -12.35
N ALA A 161 -1.19 -3.62 -12.06
CA ALA A 161 -0.76 -2.66 -11.04
C ALA A 161 -1.27 -1.24 -11.33
N SER A 162 -1.14 -0.78 -12.57
CA SER A 162 -1.62 0.52 -13.01
C SER A 162 -3.15 0.64 -12.91
N ALA A 163 -3.90 -0.39 -13.28
CA ALA A 163 -5.36 -0.40 -13.17
C ALA A 163 -5.83 -0.32 -11.71
N ILE A 164 -5.14 -1.01 -10.79
CA ILE A 164 -5.40 -0.93 -9.34
C ILE A 164 -5.09 0.47 -8.82
N LEU A 165 -3.91 1.01 -9.12
CA LEU A 165 -3.53 2.35 -8.65
C LEU A 165 -4.45 3.45 -9.17
N LEU A 166 -4.95 3.33 -10.40
CA LEU A 166 -5.92 4.25 -10.98
C LEU A 166 -7.35 4.05 -10.45
N GLY A 167 -7.56 3.06 -9.57
CA GLY A 167 -8.87 2.76 -8.98
C GLY A 167 -9.87 2.11 -9.94
N LYS A 168 -9.41 1.63 -11.11
CA LYS A 168 -10.24 0.89 -12.06
C LYS A 168 -10.59 -0.50 -11.52
N ILE A 169 -9.65 -1.10 -10.78
CA ILE A 169 -9.83 -2.37 -10.09
C ILE A 169 -9.72 -2.13 -8.60
N LYS A 170 -10.75 -2.47 -7.85
CA LYS A 170 -10.78 -2.35 -6.39
C LYS A 170 -10.26 -3.62 -5.74
N ILE A 171 -9.33 -3.49 -4.81
CA ILE A 171 -8.75 -4.59 -4.06
C ILE A 171 -8.55 -4.18 -2.60
N SER A 172 -8.83 -5.07 -1.66
CA SER A 172 -8.53 -4.79 -0.25
C SER A 172 -7.02 -4.85 0.01
N HIS A 173 -6.59 -4.23 1.10
CA HIS A 173 -5.18 -4.25 1.50
C HIS A 173 -4.65 -5.68 1.70
N GLU A 174 -5.45 -6.52 2.36
CA GLU A 174 -5.12 -7.92 2.63
C GLU A 174 -5.04 -8.73 1.33
N ASN A 175 -6.00 -8.54 0.42
CA ASN A 175 -6.02 -9.22 -0.87
C ASN A 175 -4.84 -8.80 -1.75
N MET A 176 -4.38 -7.54 -1.66
CA MET A 176 -3.17 -7.07 -2.34
C MET A 176 -1.92 -7.83 -1.86
N ILE A 177 -1.79 -8.02 -0.55
CA ILE A 177 -0.68 -8.78 0.02
C ILE A 177 -0.74 -10.25 -0.42
N GLU A 178 -1.92 -10.87 -0.42
CA GLU A 178 -2.08 -12.24 -0.91
C GLU A 178 -1.77 -12.35 -2.41
N LEU A 179 -2.23 -11.41 -3.22
CA LEU A 179 -1.92 -11.36 -4.65
C LEU A 179 -0.41 -11.28 -4.91
N SER A 180 0.31 -10.48 -4.13
CA SER A 180 1.78 -10.33 -4.28
C SER A 180 2.59 -11.58 -3.89
N ARG A 181 1.99 -12.53 -3.16
CA ARG A 181 2.62 -13.79 -2.75
C ARG A 181 2.48 -14.90 -3.80
N LEU A 182 1.70 -14.67 -4.83
CA LEU A 182 1.49 -15.63 -5.90
C LEU A 182 2.70 -15.68 -6.83
N ARG A 183 2.82 -16.78 -7.56
CA ARG A 183 3.86 -16.92 -8.59
C ARG A 183 3.58 -15.99 -9.77
N PRO A 184 4.61 -15.56 -10.51
CA PRO A 184 4.43 -14.66 -11.65
C PRO A 184 3.41 -15.14 -12.68
N GLU A 185 3.35 -16.47 -12.94
CA GLU A 185 2.40 -17.05 -13.88
C GLU A 185 0.95 -16.93 -13.39
N GLU A 186 0.75 -17.07 -12.07
CA GLU A 186 -0.58 -16.96 -11.45
C GLU A 186 -1.09 -15.51 -11.48
N ILE A 187 -0.20 -14.54 -11.23
CA ILE A 187 -0.53 -13.11 -11.33
C ILE A 187 -0.93 -12.75 -12.77
N ARG A 188 -0.16 -13.24 -13.77
CA ARG A 188 -0.48 -13.02 -15.19
C ARG A 188 -1.79 -13.69 -15.62
N SER A 189 -2.12 -14.86 -15.05
CA SER A 189 -3.40 -15.52 -15.29
C SER A 189 -4.54 -14.67 -14.75
N ILE A 190 -4.42 -14.15 -13.52
CA ILE A 190 -5.41 -13.25 -12.91
C ILE A 190 -5.58 -11.98 -13.75
N GLU A 191 -4.49 -11.36 -14.24
CA GLU A 191 -4.57 -10.21 -15.14
C GLU A 191 -5.41 -10.51 -16.38
N LYS A 192 -5.18 -11.66 -17.03
CA LYS A 192 -5.93 -12.07 -18.22
C LYS A 192 -7.41 -12.28 -17.90
N SER A 193 -7.73 -12.98 -16.84
CA SER A 193 -9.12 -13.24 -16.42
C SER A 193 -9.84 -11.93 -16.06
N VAL A 194 -9.19 -11.04 -15.32
CA VAL A 194 -9.73 -9.71 -14.97
C VAL A 194 -10.02 -8.89 -16.22
N THR A 195 -9.12 -8.94 -17.21
CA THR A 195 -9.29 -8.20 -18.47
C THR A 195 -10.39 -8.79 -19.33
N GLN A 196 -10.52 -10.13 -19.38
CA GLN A 196 -11.54 -10.82 -20.18
C GLN A 196 -12.94 -10.69 -19.57
N GLU A 197 -13.04 -10.69 -18.26
CA GLU A 197 -14.32 -10.61 -17.52
C GLU A 197 -14.70 -9.16 -17.16
N GLU A 198 -13.87 -8.17 -17.53
CA GLU A 198 -14.05 -6.72 -17.22
C GLU A 198 -14.33 -6.47 -15.72
N LEU A 199 -13.61 -7.20 -14.84
CA LEU A 199 -13.84 -7.12 -13.40
C LEU A 199 -13.34 -5.81 -12.83
N ASP A 200 -14.17 -5.20 -12.00
CA ASP A 200 -13.82 -3.98 -11.24
C ASP A 200 -13.39 -4.27 -9.79
N HIS A 201 -13.51 -5.54 -9.34
CA HIS A 201 -13.17 -5.96 -7.98
C HIS A 201 -12.38 -7.26 -7.95
N LEU A 202 -11.29 -7.29 -7.17
CA LEU A 202 -10.53 -8.50 -6.86
C LEU A 202 -10.80 -8.96 -5.42
N THR A 203 -11.57 -10.03 -5.27
CA THR A 203 -11.83 -10.66 -3.97
C THR A 203 -10.85 -11.79 -3.71
N LEU A 204 -10.65 -12.17 -2.43
CA LEU A 204 -9.79 -13.28 -2.06
C LEU A 204 -10.31 -14.61 -2.60
N SER A 205 -11.61 -14.81 -2.64
CA SER A 205 -12.24 -16.01 -3.23
C SER A 205 -11.96 -16.12 -4.72
N TYR A 206 -12.04 -15.00 -5.46
CA TYR A 206 -11.69 -14.98 -6.88
C TYR A 206 -10.21 -15.33 -7.09
N ILE A 207 -9.30 -14.66 -6.40
CA ILE A 207 -7.85 -14.93 -6.47
C ILE A 207 -7.55 -16.41 -6.19
N ARG A 208 -8.16 -17.00 -5.15
CA ARG A 208 -7.96 -18.41 -4.79
C ARG A 208 -8.54 -19.39 -5.82
N ASN A 209 -9.64 -19.04 -6.44
CA ASN A 209 -10.25 -19.89 -7.47
C ASN A 209 -9.41 -19.90 -8.75
N GLU A 210 -8.92 -18.74 -9.18
CA GLU A 210 -8.03 -18.62 -10.33
C GLU A 210 -6.71 -19.38 -10.14
N VAL A 211 -6.12 -19.32 -8.94
CA VAL A 211 -4.91 -20.10 -8.62
C VAL A 211 -5.17 -21.60 -8.70
N LYS A 212 -6.31 -22.07 -8.18
CA LYS A 212 -6.70 -23.50 -8.33
C LYS A 212 -6.88 -23.89 -9.79
N TRP A 213 -7.48 -23.02 -10.59
CA TRP A 213 -7.69 -23.25 -12.02
C TRP A 213 -6.35 -23.31 -12.78
N CYS A 214 -5.41 -22.43 -12.49
CA CYS A 214 -4.06 -22.46 -13.05
C CYS A 214 -3.33 -23.77 -12.72
N HIS A 215 -3.45 -24.28 -11.50
CA HIS A 215 -2.87 -25.57 -11.11
C HIS A 215 -3.50 -26.76 -11.86
N VAL A 216 -4.79 -26.71 -12.15
CA VAL A 216 -5.47 -27.75 -12.94
C VAL A 216 -4.97 -27.73 -14.39
N GLN A 217 -4.86 -26.55 -14.99
CA GLN A 217 -4.37 -26.42 -16.37
C GLN A 217 -2.90 -26.89 -16.53
N THR A 218 -2.02 -26.55 -15.59
CA THR A 218 -0.63 -27.01 -15.62
C THR A 218 -0.49 -28.52 -15.44
N ARG A 219 -1.38 -29.17 -14.68
CA ARG A 219 -1.39 -30.62 -14.54
C ARG A 219 -1.78 -31.33 -15.82
N ASN A 220 -2.58 -30.73 -16.67
CA ASN A 220 -3.05 -31.29 -17.94
C ASN A 220 -2.12 -30.94 -19.11
N SER A 221 -1.07 -30.18 -18.91
CA SER A 221 -0.11 -29.85 -19.96
C SER A 221 0.79 -31.06 -20.27
N PRO A 222 1.17 -31.29 -21.55
CA PRO A 222 1.98 -32.46 -21.96
C PRO A 222 3.35 -32.53 -21.26
N ARG A 223 3.85 -31.42 -20.70
CA ARG A 223 5.13 -31.37 -19.95
C ARG A 223 5.03 -31.97 -18.54
N SER A 224 3.85 -32.01 -17.92
CA SER A 224 3.69 -32.57 -16.57
C SER A 224 3.73 -34.12 -16.55
N ARG A 225 3.67 -34.78 -17.73
CA ARG A 225 3.71 -36.23 -17.85
C ARG A 225 5.10 -36.84 -17.61
N ARG A 226 6.16 -36.03 -17.50
CA ARG A 226 7.56 -36.50 -17.34
C ARG A 226 8.11 -36.37 -15.91
N GLU A 227 7.31 -36.02 -14.92
CA GLU A 227 7.75 -36.13 -13.52
C GLU A 227 7.86 -37.60 -13.12
N SER A 228 9.05 -38.00 -12.73
CA SER A 228 9.36 -39.39 -12.40
C SER A 228 8.55 -39.88 -11.20
N LYS A 229 8.33 -41.20 -11.13
CA LYS A 229 7.58 -41.84 -10.01
C LYS A 229 8.23 -41.58 -8.64
N GLU A 230 9.50 -41.24 -8.59
CA GLU A 230 10.26 -40.95 -7.36
C GLU A 230 9.88 -39.61 -6.73
N ASP A 231 9.55 -38.56 -7.54
CA ASP A 231 9.09 -37.29 -7.02
C ASP A 231 7.69 -37.34 -6.38
N LYS A 232 6.89 -38.36 -6.72
CA LYS A 232 5.56 -38.55 -6.13
C LYS A 232 5.60 -39.13 -4.72
N MET A 233 6.63 -39.88 -4.35
CA MET A 233 6.78 -40.43 -2.99
C MET A 233 7.21 -39.39 -1.96
N SER A 234 7.99 -38.39 -2.36
CA SER A 234 8.41 -37.33 -1.42
C SER A 234 7.33 -36.27 -1.14
N LYS A 235 6.38 -36.11 -2.05
CA LYS A 235 5.28 -35.13 -1.89
C LYS A 235 4.12 -35.61 -1.00
N HIS A 236 4.02 -36.91 -0.71
CA HIS A 236 3.02 -37.46 0.23
C HIS A 236 3.40 -37.29 1.71
N ALA A 237 4.60 -36.80 2.03
CA ALA A 237 5.06 -36.66 3.40
C ALA A 237 4.71 -35.33 4.09
N ALA A 238 3.89 -34.47 3.49
CA ALA A 238 3.45 -33.23 4.12
C ALA A 238 1.97 -32.96 3.85
N ILE A 239 1.09 -33.87 4.24
CA ILE A 239 -0.21 -33.44 4.74
C ILE A 239 0.12 -32.68 6.02
N ARG A 240 0.23 -31.35 5.94
CA ARG A 240 0.19 -30.52 7.14
C ARG A 240 -1.11 -30.85 7.81
N GLN A 241 -1.06 -31.67 8.88
CA GLN A 241 -2.17 -31.83 9.79
C GLN A 241 -2.64 -30.40 10.10
N MET A 242 -3.92 -30.12 9.89
CA MET A 242 -4.49 -28.88 10.43
C MET A 242 -4.07 -28.84 11.90
N PRO A 243 -3.53 -27.68 12.37
CA PRO A 243 -3.19 -27.57 13.77
C PRO A 243 -4.40 -28.06 14.57
N VAL A 244 -4.19 -29.01 15.45
CA VAL A 244 -5.23 -29.48 16.38
C VAL A 244 -5.70 -28.23 17.10
N TYR A 245 -7.01 -28.01 17.12
CA TYR A 245 -7.60 -26.89 17.87
C TYR A 245 -7.13 -26.98 19.31
N ASP A 246 -6.40 -25.96 19.73
CA ASP A 246 -5.87 -25.83 21.08
C ASP A 246 -6.63 -24.71 21.79
N PRO A 247 -7.58 -25.06 22.67
CA PRO A 247 -8.35 -24.08 23.44
C PRO A 247 -7.50 -23.15 24.30
N ASP A 248 -6.37 -23.66 24.83
CA ASP A 248 -5.48 -22.86 25.68
C ASP A 248 -4.74 -21.79 24.87
N SER A 249 -4.40 -22.09 23.63
CA SER A 249 -3.82 -21.11 22.70
C SER A 249 -4.80 -19.97 22.39
N GLU A 250 -6.07 -20.27 22.24
CA GLU A 250 -7.12 -19.26 22.02
C GLU A 250 -7.33 -18.40 23.25
N VAL A 251 -7.37 -18.99 24.44
CA VAL A 251 -7.46 -18.27 25.72
C VAL A 251 -6.24 -17.37 25.93
N ASN A 252 -5.03 -17.85 25.66
CA ASN A 252 -3.81 -17.04 25.75
C ASN A 252 -3.84 -15.84 24.79
N SER A 253 -4.32 -16.03 23.56
CA SER A 253 -4.51 -14.94 22.59
C SER A 253 -5.50 -13.89 23.09
N LEU A 254 -6.60 -14.33 23.71
CA LEU A 254 -7.58 -13.44 24.34
C LEU A 254 -6.96 -12.65 25.50
N CYS A 255 -6.19 -13.30 26.37
CA CYS A 255 -5.50 -12.63 27.49
C CYS A 255 -4.58 -11.50 27.01
N MET A 256 -3.78 -11.73 25.96
CA MET A 256 -2.93 -10.69 25.37
C MET A 256 -3.76 -9.54 24.79
N THR A 257 -4.92 -9.85 24.21
CA THR A 257 -5.83 -8.84 23.64
C THR A 257 -6.46 -7.97 24.73
N ILE A 258 -6.82 -8.56 25.88
CA ILE A 258 -7.36 -7.86 27.05
C ILE A 258 -6.35 -6.86 27.60
N GLU A 259 -5.08 -7.21 27.72
CA GLU A 259 -4.00 -6.28 28.15
C GLU A 259 -3.90 -5.05 27.23
N SER A 260 -4.01 -5.27 25.91
CA SER A 260 -4.03 -4.20 24.93
C SER A 260 -5.26 -3.29 25.08
N TRP A 261 -6.44 -3.84 25.41
CA TRP A 261 -7.66 -3.05 25.66
C TRP A 261 -7.52 -2.21 26.94
N ILE A 262 -7.01 -2.80 28.03
CA ILE A 262 -6.76 -2.09 29.30
C ILE A 262 -5.85 -0.88 29.03
N SER A 263 -4.70 -1.10 28.39
CA SER A 263 -3.75 -0.03 28.03
C SER A 263 -4.39 1.06 27.17
N SER A 264 -5.29 0.70 26.25
CA SER A 264 -6.00 1.66 25.41
C SER A 264 -7.03 2.48 26.18
N ILE A 265 -7.76 1.86 27.09
CA ILE A 265 -8.75 2.54 27.97
C ILE A 265 -8.04 3.51 28.91
N GLU A 266 -6.93 3.08 29.53
CA GLU A 266 -6.14 3.93 30.43
C GLU A 266 -5.53 5.13 29.71
N ARG A 267 -4.99 4.93 28.51
CA ARG A 267 -4.46 6.02 27.69
C ARG A 267 -5.51 7.07 27.36
N VAL A 268 -6.74 6.64 27.01
CA VAL A 268 -7.84 7.57 26.73
C VAL A 268 -8.27 8.30 28.02
N ARG A 269 -8.39 7.56 29.13
CA ARG A 269 -8.76 8.13 30.43
C ARG A 269 -7.76 9.18 30.94
N ASN A 270 -6.47 8.93 30.72
CA ASN A 270 -5.37 9.79 31.18
C ASN A 270 -5.02 10.89 30.15
N SER A 271 -5.74 11.00 29.05
CA SER A 271 -5.53 12.05 28.05
C SER A 271 -6.02 13.40 28.55
N ASP A 272 -5.20 14.45 28.42
CA ASP A 272 -5.56 15.84 28.75
C ASP A 272 -6.81 16.35 28.01
N ASN A 273 -7.14 15.72 26.91
CA ASN A 273 -8.32 16.05 26.09
C ASN A 273 -9.58 15.24 26.48
N PHE A 274 -9.53 14.37 27.48
CA PHE A 274 -10.68 13.56 27.87
C PHE A 274 -11.87 14.42 28.33
N SER A 275 -11.61 15.54 28.98
CA SER A 275 -12.63 16.53 29.38
C SER A 275 -13.30 17.26 28.21
N LYS A 276 -12.71 17.23 27.02
CA LYS A 276 -13.19 17.92 25.80
C LYS A 276 -14.01 17.05 24.86
N ILE A 277 -14.26 15.78 25.22
CA ILE A 277 -15.08 14.88 24.40
C ILE A 277 -16.52 15.37 24.32
N THR A 278 -17.14 15.21 23.17
CA THR A 278 -18.55 15.58 22.99
C THR A 278 -19.49 14.65 23.78
N SER A 279 -20.63 15.16 24.22
CA SER A 279 -21.65 14.38 24.93
C SER A 279 -22.07 13.12 24.14
N LYS A 280 -22.14 13.23 22.80
CA LYS A 280 -22.44 12.09 21.92
C LYS A 280 -21.36 11.00 21.99
N ALA A 281 -20.08 11.40 21.97
CA ALA A 281 -18.95 10.45 22.07
C ALA A 281 -18.90 9.81 23.46
N SER A 282 -19.13 10.60 24.53
CA SER A 282 -19.21 10.11 25.90
C SER A 282 -20.32 9.07 26.08
N LEU A 283 -21.52 9.35 25.59
CA LEU A 283 -22.64 8.41 25.65
C LEU A 283 -22.37 7.12 24.87
N HIS A 284 -21.73 7.23 23.68
CA HIS A 284 -21.37 6.08 22.89
C HIS A 284 -20.32 5.22 23.61
N LEU A 285 -19.29 5.82 24.19
CA LEU A 285 -18.26 5.13 24.96
C LEU A 285 -18.86 4.43 26.16
N MET A 286 -19.72 5.10 26.93
CA MET A 286 -20.41 4.54 28.09
C MET A 286 -21.22 3.28 27.71
N LYS A 287 -21.97 3.30 26.62
CA LYS A 287 -22.72 2.14 26.12
C LYS A 287 -21.80 0.96 25.78
N LYS A 288 -20.64 1.24 25.15
CA LYS A 288 -19.68 0.19 24.78
C LYS A 288 -18.97 -0.42 26.01
N LEU A 289 -18.64 0.42 27.00
CA LEU A 289 -18.04 -0.06 28.25
C LEU A 289 -19.03 -0.90 29.05
N SER A 290 -20.30 -0.51 29.12
CA SER A 290 -21.36 -1.30 29.78
C SER A 290 -21.58 -2.66 29.09
N PHE A 291 -21.54 -2.70 27.74
CA PHE A 291 -21.61 -3.97 27.03
C PHE A 291 -20.39 -4.86 27.28
N LEU A 292 -19.18 -4.28 27.33
CA LEU A 292 -17.94 -5.00 27.64
C LEU A 292 -17.99 -5.58 29.06
N GLU A 293 -18.43 -4.79 30.05
CA GLU A 293 -18.62 -5.22 31.45
C GLU A 293 -19.54 -6.42 31.55
N HIS A 294 -20.71 -6.37 30.90
CA HIS A 294 -21.64 -7.49 30.85
C HIS A 294 -21.01 -8.76 30.26
N THR A 295 -20.26 -8.61 29.16
CA THR A 295 -19.60 -9.72 28.49
C THR A 295 -18.50 -10.34 29.39
N ILE A 296 -17.74 -9.50 30.12
CA ILE A 296 -16.70 -9.96 31.04
C ILE A 296 -17.33 -10.72 32.21
N ASN A 297 -18.40 -10.20 32.80
CA ASN A 297 -19.09 -10.87 33.90
C ASN A 297 -19.64 -12.24 33.50
N SER A 298 -20.27 -12.32 32.32
CA SER A 298 -20.77 -13.59 31.77
C SER A 298 -19.64 -14.62 31.54
N MET A 299 -18.47 -14.15 31.04
CA MET A 299 -17.31 -15.03 30.87
C MET A 299 -16.74 -15.51 32.21
N GLN A 300 -16.66 -14.64 33.21
CA GLN A 300 -16.23 -15.00 34.57
C GLN A 300 -17.16 -16.05 35.20
N GLU A 301 -18.48 -15.88 35.11
CA GLU A 301 -19.47 -16.84 35.57
C GLU A 301 -19.24 -18.22 34.92
N SER A 302 -19.04 -18.25 33.60
CA SER A 302 -18.79 -19.49 32.88
C SER A 302 -17.48 -20.19 33.30
N LEU A 303 -16.45 -19.43 33.71
CA LEU A 303 -15.20 -19.99 34.22
C LEU A 303 -15.36 -20.53 35.63
N VAL A 304 -16.13 -19.87 36.52
CA VAL A 304 -16.41 -20.31 37.87
C VAL A 304 -17.23 -21.62 37.85
N GLU A 305 -18.21 -21.74 36.98
CA GLU A 305 -18.98 -22.99 36.82
C GLU A 305 -18.11 -24.17 36.41
N ARG A 306 -17.08 -23.94 35.60
CA ARG A 306 -16.12 -24.99 35.17
C ARG A 306 -15.13 -25.39 36.23
N THR A 307 -14.76 -24.49 37.14
CA THR A 307 -13.80 -24.77 38.24
C THR A 307 -14.45 -25.43 39.44
N ASN A 308 -15.76 -25.44 39.52
CA ASN A 308 -16.53 -26.09 40.57
C ASN A 308 -17.04 -27.52 40.18
N LEU A 309 -16.63 -28.00 39.00
CA LEU A 309 -16.83 -29.37 38.50
C LEU A 309 -15.52 -30.16 38.61
#